data_8e81c465a1611bbd33b728ad1279fc45
#
_entry.id   8e81c465a1611bbd33b728ad1279fc45
#
_cell.length_a   1.000
_cell.length_b   1.000
_cell.length_c   1.000
_cell.angle_alpha   90.00
_cell.angle_beta   90.00
_cell.angle_gamma   90.00
#
_symmetry.space_group_name_H-M   'P 1'
#
loop_
_entity.id
_entity.type
_entity.pdbx_description
1 polymer ?
#
loop_
_entity_poly.entity_id
_entity_poly.type
_entity_poly.pdbx_seq_one_letter_code
_entity_poly.pdbx_strand_id
1 'polypeptide(L)'
;MYAAQYGITLPADYDMGVIRERVAASGHLLDDRAGLALKAYLVRERGVHGSPVNQYAPFYLWQDTGAMGRFLLGGGGFQNIVRDFGRPAVRHWTGAAVVAGPARGTPPRTASRRLTPIPADLGPDPDGLALGRLLEAEAEALRELARHPAVHTAALAVDPHHWTLLRFVLRTDAAPEADDGSGDSTERYEVLHLSAPQLSALPAGLA
;
A
#
# COMPACT_ATOMS: atom_id res chain seq x y z
N MET A 1 2.56 13.25 -2.88
CA MET A 1 2.72 11.79 -2.71
C MET A 1 1.64 11.05 -3.50
N TYR A 2 1.98 9.93 -4.11
CA TYR A 2 1.04 9.08 -4.86
C TYR A 2 1.20 7.63 -4.46
N ALA A 3 0.10 6.96 -4.16
CA ALA A 3 0.09 5.53 -3.95
C ALA A 3 -0.28 4.80 -5.26
N ALA A 4 0.30 3.64 -5.49
CA ALA A 4 -0.04 2.77 -6.60
C ALA A 4 0.03 1.31 -6.17
N GLN A 5 -0.86 0.49 -6.71
CA GLN A 5 -0.83 -0.96 -6.53
C GLN A 5 -1.38 -1.66 -7.75
N TYR A 6 -0.81 -2.79 -8.09
CA TYR A 6 -1.43 -3.75 -9.00
C TYR A 6 -1.49 -5.12 -8.32
N GLY A 7 -2.51 -5.89 -8.65
CA GLY A 7 -2.69 -7.26 -8.17
C GLY A 7 -2.66 -8.23 -9.34
N ILE A 8 -1.75 -9.20 -9.29
CA ILE A 8 -1.65 -10.29 -10.25
C ILE A 8 -2.19 -11.53 -9.55
N THR A 9 -3.44 -11.87 -9.83
CA THR A 9 -4.05 -13.10 -9.33
C THR A 9 -3.55 -14.27 -10.16
N LEU A 10 -3.04 -15.27 -9.46
CA LEU A 10 -2.43 -16.46 -10.03
C LEU A 10 -3.37 -17.67 -9.89
N PRO A 11 -3.18 -18.75 -10.67
CA PRO A 11 -3.95 -19.99 -10.52
C PRO A 11 -3.98 -20.48 -9.06
N ALA A 12 -5.03 -21.22 -8.71
CA ALA A 12 -5.22 -21.69 -7.34
C ALA A 12 -4.16 -22.70 -6.88
N ASP A 13 -3.56 -23.40 -7.84
CA ASP A 13 -2.48 -24.38 -7.68
C ASP A 13 -1.10 -23.82 -8.02
N TYR A 14 -0.98 -22.50 -8.23
CA TYR A 14 0.29 -21.86 -8.54
C TYR A 14 1.28 -21.97 -7.37
N ASP A 15 2.50 -22.41 -7.67
CA ASP A 15 3.58 -22.44 -6.70
C ASP A 15 4.04 -21.01 -6.35
N MET A 16 3.62 -20.52 -5.19
CA MET A 16 4.01 -19.19 -4.70
C MET A 16 5.51 -19.09 -4.39
N GLY A 17 6.24 -20.20 -4.34
CA GLY A 17 7.71 -20.25 -4.27
C GLY A 17 8.36 -19.50 -5.43
N VAL A 18 7.83 -19.60 -6.63
CA VAL A 18 8.31 -18.88 -7.83
C VAL A 18 8.29 -17.36 -7.62
N ILE A 19 7.24 -16.83 -6.99
CA ILE A 19 7.16 -15.38 -6.68
C ILE A 19 8.16 -15.00 -5.59
N ARG A 20 8.33 -15.84 -4.57
CA ARG A 20 9.30 -15.62 -3.49
C ARG A 20 10.73 -15.58 -4.02
N GLU A 21 11.10 -16.54 -4.87
CA GLU A 21 12.42 -16.59 -5.53
C GLU A 21 12.64 -15.37 -6.43
N ARG A 22 11.63 -14.97 -7.22
CA ARG A 22 11.68 -13.77 -8.04
C ARG A 22 11.98 -12.52 -7.21
N VAL A 23 11.28 -12.35 -6.09
CA VAL A 23 11.48 -11.19 -5.21
C VAL A 23 12.84 -11.26 -4.53
N ALA A 24 13.28 -12.42 -4.07
CA ALA A 24 14.61 -12.60 -3.50
C ALA A 24 15.74 -12.22 -4.49
N ALA A 25 15.57 -12.58 -5.76
CA ALA A 25 16.56 -12.29 -6.81
C ALA A 25 16.55 -10.83 -7.27
N SER A 26 15.43 -10.12 -7.23
CA SER A 26 15.30 -8.80 -7.89
C SER A 26 14.70 -7.69 -7.01
N GLY A 27 14.27 -7.99 -5.78
CA GLY A 27 13.64 -7.00 -4.89
C GLY A 27 14.55 -5.79 -4.64
N HIS A 28 15.82 -6.05 -4.38
CA HIS A 28 16.83 -5.03 -4.08
C HIS A 28 17.09 -4.01 -5.22
N LEU A 29 16.67 -4.30 -6.46
CA LEU A 29 16.93 -3.41 -7.61
C LEU A 29 16.24 -2.04 -7.51
N LEU A 30 15.30 -1.88 -6.58
CA LEU A 30 14.63 -0.59 -6.33
C LEU A 30 15.03 0.05 -4.99
N ASP A 31 16.01 -0.50 -4.27
CA ASP A 31 16.43 0.00 -2.96
C ASP A 31 17.05 1.41 -3.02
N ASP A 32 17.55 1.83 -4.20
CA ASP A 32 18.13 3.15 -4.45
C ASP A 32 17.32 3.99 -5.46
N ARG A 33 16.07 3.60 -5.74
CA ARG A 33 15.26 4.23 -6.78
C ARG A 33 14.86 5.65 -6.41
N ALA A 34 15.37 6.64 -7.15
CA ALA A 34 15.00 8.04 -6.98
C ALA A 34 13.50 8.30 -7.20
N GLY A 35 12.88 9.08 -6.31
CA GLY A 35 11.45 9.40 -6.32
C GLY A 35 10.53 8.30 -5.79
N LEU A 36 11.10 7.13 -5.41
CA LEU A 36 10.37 6.07 -4.73
C LEU A 36 10.48 6.28 -3.22
N ALA A 37 9.36 6.53 -2.54
CA ALA A 37 9.37 6.59 -1.09
C ALA A 37 9.44 5.18 -0.49
N LEU A 38 8.57 4.27 -0.95
CA LEU A 38 8.66 2.85 -0.64
C LEU A 38 8.02 1.99 -1.74
N LYS A 39 8.49 0.75 -1.83
CA LYS A 39 7.82 -0.37 -2.48
C LYS A 39 7.82 -1.56 -1.53
N ALA A 40 6.63 -2.03 -1.16
CA ALA A 40 6.44 -3.29 -0.46
C ALA A 40 6.11 -4.40 -1.47
N TYR A 41 6.90 -5.46 -1.48
CA TYR A 41 6.66 -6.64 -2.31
C TYR A 41 5.75 -7.59 -1.54
N LEU A 42 4.49 -7.63 -1.94
CA LEU A 42 3.42 -8.26 -1.18
C LEU A 42 2.90 -9.50 -1.88
N VAL A 43 2.59 -10.53 -1.10
CA VAL A 43 1.88 -11.73 -1.58
C VAL A 43 0.69 -12.05 -0.67
N ARG A 44 -0.31 -12.65 -1.27
CA ARG A 44 -1.38 -13.39 -0.58
C ARG A 44 -1.32 -14.82 -1.10
N GLU A 45 -1.44 -15.77 -0.20
CA GLU A 45 -1.45 -17.19 -0.55
C GLU A 45 -2.77 -17.80 -0.13
N ARG A 46 -3.39 -18.55 -1.01
CA ARG A 46 -4.70 -19.15 -0.79
C ARG A 46 -4.70 -20.03 0.46
N GLY A 47 -5.68 -19.79 1.34
CA GLY A 47 -5.80 -20.49 2.63
C GLY A 47 -4.92 -19.93 3.75
N VAL A 48 -3.96 -19.05 3.44
CA VAL A 48 -3.13 -18.39 4.45
C VAL A 48 -3.78 -17.06 4.86
N HIS A 49 -3.94 -16.84 6.16
CA HIS A 49 -4.60 -15.65 6.75
C HIS A 49 -5.97 -15.32 6.10
N GLY A 50 -6.73 -16.35 5.72
CA GLY A 50 -8.06 -16.20 5.11
C GLY A 50 -8.04 -15.71 3.66
N SER A 51 -6.90 -15.69 2.97
CA SER A 51 -6.85 -15.30 1.56
C SER A 51 -7.60 -16.30 0.68
N PRO A 52 -8.53 -15.86 -0.18
CA PRO A 52 -9.21 -16.74 -1.12
C PRO A 52 -8.38 -17.02 -2.40
N VAL A 53 -7.24 -16.32 -2.58
CA VAL A 53 -6.47 -16.31 -3.84
C VAL A 53 -4.97 -16.42 -3.59
N ASN A 54 -4.25 -16.91 -4.60
CA ASN A 54 -2.82 -16.67 -4.79
C ASN A 54 -2.65 -15.34 -5.53
N GLN A 55 -1.91 -14.39 -4.97
CA GLN A 55 -1.75 -13.08 -5.58
C GLN A 55 -0.38 -12.47 -5.30
N TYR A 56 0.24 -11.90 -6.31
CA TYR A 56 1.37 -10.98 -6.18
C TYR A 56 0.86 -9.55 -6.31
N ALA A 57 1.03 -8.72 -5.28
CA ALA A 57 0.36 -7.42 -5.18
C ALA A 57 1.26 -6.31 -4.65
N PRO A 58 2.38 -5.97 -5.31
CA PRO A 58 3.29 -4.94 -4.81
C PRO A 58 2.61 -3.58 -4.68
N PHE A 59 2.89 -2.92 -3.56
CA PHE A 59 2.38 -1.60 -3.22
C PHE A 59 3.50 -0.56 -3.25
N TYR A 60 3.21 0.63 -3.75
CA TYR A 60 4.16 1.71 -3.94
C TYR A 60 3.67 3.01 -3.31
N LEU A 61 4.59 3.76 -2.71
CA LEU A 61 4.43 5.20 -2.46
C LEU A 61 5.48 5.96 -3.26
N TRP A 62 5.03 6.89 -4.09
CA TRP A 62 5.87 7.76 -4.93
C TRP A 62 5.84 9.18 -4.39
N GLN A 63 6.96 9.87 -4.43
CA GLN A 63 7.05 11.27 -4.04
C GLN A 63 6.30 12.17 -5.03
N ASP A 64 6.43 11.87 -6.33
CA ASP A 64 5.83 12.64 -7.41
C ASP A 64 5.37 11.74 -8.58
N THR A 65 4.49 12.30 -9.42
CA THR A 65 3.94 11.60 -10.60
C THR A 65 4.98 11.37 -11.69
N GLY A 66 6.02 12.21 -11.78
CA GLY A 66 7.09 12.06 -12.77
C GLY A 66 7.91 10.80 -12.51
N ALA A 67 8.27 10.54 -11.23
CA ALA A 67 8.97 9.32 -10.83
C ALA A 67 8.11 8.07 -11.10
N MET A 68 6.82 8.13 -10.76
CA MET A 68 5.87 7.06 -11.07
C MET A 68 5.73 6.83 -12.58
N GLY A 69 5.60 7.90 -13.37
CA GLY A 69 5.51 7.82 -14.83
C GLY A 69 6.75 7.21 -15.46
N ARG A 70 7.94 7.60 -15.03
CA ARG A 70 9.21 6.98 -15.50
C ARG A 70 9.28 5.48 -15.18
N PHE A 71 8.75 5.05 -14.05
CA PHE A 71 8.69 3.63 -13.71
C PHE A 71 7.69 2.88 -14.59
N LEU A 72 6.48 3.38 -14.74
CA LEU A 72 5.39 2.72 -15.46
C LEU A 72 5.60 2.71 -16.99
N LEU A 73 6.07 3.83 -17.55
CA LEU A 73 6.05 4.09 -18.99
C LEU A 73 7.45 4.27 -19.59
N GLY A 74 8.43 4.67 -18.80
CA GLY A 74 9.76 5.06 -19.26
C GLY A 74 10.82 3.97 -19.24
N GLY A 75 10.48 2.70 -19.28
CA GLY A 75 11.46 1.59 -19.24
C GLY A 75 12.03 1.29 -17.86
N GLY A 76 11.42 1.81 -16.80
CA GLY A 76 11.94 1.79 -15.43
C GLY A 76 11.72 0.51 -14.62
N GLY A 77 11.29 -0.60 -15.25
CA GLY A 77 11.12 -1.90 -14.58
C GLY A 77 9.71 -2.49 -14.66
N PHE A 78 8.66 -1.68 -14.88
CA PHE A 78 7.29 -2.18 -15.04
C PHE A 78 7.10 -3.04 -16.30
N GLN A 79 7.92 -2.82 -17.34
CA GLN A 79 7.94 -3.62 -18.56
C GLN A 79 8.24 -5.10 -18.30
N ASN A 80 9.02 -5.42 -17.27
CA ASN A 80 9.25 -6.79 -16.86
C ASN A 80 7.97 -7.45 -16.31
N ILE A 81 7.15 -6.67 -15.61
CA ILE A 81 5.83 -7.12 -15.14
C ILE A 81 4.91 -7.36 -16.34
N VAL A 82 4.87 -6.41 -17.28
CA VAL A 82 4.03 -6.54 -18.49
C VAL A 82 4.47 -7.74 -19.35
N ARG A 83 5.77 -7.98 -19.48
CA ARG A 83 6.30 -9.12 -20.23
C ARG A 83 5.91 -10.45 -19.57
N ASP A 84 6.04 -10.55 -18.25
CA ASP A 84 5.94 -11.83 -17.54
C ASP A 84 4.50 -12.16 -17.11
N PHE A 85 3.64 -11.15 -16.92
CA PHE A 85 2.28 -11.31 -16.39
C PHE A 85 1.18 -10.63 -17.23
N GLY A 86 1.55 -10.01 -18.35
CA GLY A 86 0.63 -9.19 -19.13
C GLY A 86 0.45 -7.80 -18.53
N ARG A 87 -0.62 -7.10 -18.91
CA ARG A 87 -0.93 -5.73 -18.47
C ARG A 87 -1.87 -5.76 -17.26
N PRO A 88 -1.38 -5.73 -16.02
CA PRO A 88 -2.27 -5.67 -14.87
C PRO A 88 -2.93 -4.30 -14.76
N ALA A 89 -4.14 -4.26 -14.22
CA ALA A 89 -4.76 -3.00 -13.84
C ALA A 89 -3.98 -2.36 -12.68
N VAL A 90 -3.49 -1.16 -12.88
CA VAL A 90 -2.79 -0.39 -11.84
C VAL A 90 -3.77 0.58 -11.19
N ARG A 91 -4.01 0.40 -9.90
CA ARG A 91 -4.81 1.33 -9.09
C ARG A 91 -3.92 2.47 -8.62
N HIS A 92 -4.46 3.68 -8.61
CA HIS A 92 -3.77 4.88 -8.14
C HIS A 92 -4.58 5.60 -7.09
N TRP A 93 -3.90 6.22 -6.12
CA TRP A 93 -4.51 7.05 -5.10
C TRP A 93 -3.66 8.31 -4.88
N THR A 94 -4.34 9.43 -4.68
CA THR A 94 -3.71 10.66 -4.20
C THR A 94 -3.44 10.51 -2.72
N GLY A 95 -2.18 10.66 -2.31
CA GLY A 95 -1.79 10.50 -0.92
C GLY A 95 -2.28 11.65 -0.05
N ALA A 96 -2.87 11.32 1.10
CA ALA A 96 -3.35 12.28 2.10
C ALA A 96 -2.42 12.36 3.31
N ALA A 97 -1.95 11.23 3.82
CA ALA A 97 -1.02 11.21 4.96
C ALA A 97 -0.10 10.00 4.92
N VAL A 98 1.07 10.14 5.54
CA VAL A 98 1.98 9.04 5.85
C VAL A 98 2.52 9.23 7.27
N VAL A 99 2.56 8.15 8.04
CA VAL A 99 3.02 8.17 9.44
C VAL A 99 4.04 7.06 9.65
N ALA A 100 5.19 7.41 10.23
CA ALA A 100 6.19 6.46 10.67
C ALA A 100 5.79 5.88 12.02
N GLY A 101 5.77 4.55 12.14
CA GLY A 101 5.57 3.88 13.41
C GLY A 101 6.88 3.61 14.16
N PRO A 102 6.79 3.12 15.43
CA PRO A 102 7.95 2.81 16.26
C PRO A 102 8.84 1.72 15.67
N ALA A 103 8.27 0.78 14.89
CA ALA A 103 9.01 -0.33 14.27
C ALA A 103 9.71 0.03 12.96
N ARG A 104 9.81 1.30 12.59
CA ARG A 104 10.36 1.75 11.30
C ARG A 104 11.79 1.26 11.00
N GLY A 105 12.59 1.00 12.01
CA GLY A 105 13.94 0.48 11.88
C GLY A 105 14.03 -1.04 11.70
N THR A 106 12.90 -1.76 11.74
CA THR A 106 12.84 -3.21 11.65
C THR A 106 12.10 -3.62 10.36
N PRO A 107 12.62 -4.56 9.56
CA PRO A 107 11.93 -5.02 8.36
C PRO A 107 10.49 -5.47 8.65
N PRO A 108 9.48 -4.97 7.92
CA PRO A 108 8.10 -5.40 8.12
C PRO A 108 7.90 -6.82 7.59
N ARG A 109 7.00 -7.55 8.21
CA ARG A 109 6.65 -8.94 7.85
C ARG A 109 5.26 -9.05 7.24
N THR A 110 4.36 -8.16 7.63
CA THR A 110 2.97 -8.16 7.17
C THR A 110 2.54 -6.78 6.70
N ALA A 111 1.53 -6.77 5.85
CA ALA A 111 0.83 -5.56 5.45
C ALA A 111 -0.67 -5.77 5.46
N SER A 112 -1.41 -4.71 5.72
CA SER A 112 -2.86 -4.68 5.52
C SER A 112 -3.25 -3.54 4.57
N ARG A 113 -4.28 -3.79 3.75
CA ARG A 113 -4.93 -2.80 2.90
C ARG A 113 -6.42 -2.81 3.17
N ARG A 114 -6.96 -1.67 3.53
CA ARG A 114 -8.39 -1.44 3.66
C ARG A 114 -8.83 -0.37 2.68
N LEU A 115 -9.93 -0.61 1.97
CA LEU A 115 -10.60 0.36 1.13
C LEU A 115 -11.97 0.63 1.71
N THR A 116 -12.23 1.89 2.08
CA THR A 116 -13.50 2.32 2.65
C THR A 116 -14.17 3.30 1.68
N PRO A 117 -15.44 3.11 1.30
CA PRO A 117 -16.16 4.11 0.52
C PRO A 117 -16.24 5.44 1.27
N ILE A 118 -16.01 6.53 0.56
CA ILE A 118 -16.29 7.88 1.08
C ILE A 118 -17.78 8.12 0.85
N PRO A 119 -18.58 8.42 1.90
CA PRO A 119 -20.02 8.66 1.76
C PRO A 119 -20.29 9.82 0.79
N ALA A 120 -21.32 9.67 -0.05
CA ALA A 120 -21.75 10.75 -0.94
C ALA A 120 -22.35 11.93 -0.16
N ASP A 121 -22.97 11.65 0.98
CA ASP A 121 -23.47 12.64 1.93
C ASP A 121 -22.59 12.67 3.17
N LEU A 122 -21.87 13.76 3.35
CA LEU A 122 -21.01 14.02 4.51
C LEU A 122 -21.71 14.92 5.55
N GLY A 123 -23.03 15.12 5.41
CA GLY A 123 -23.82 16.01 6.24
C GLY A 123 -23.74 17.48 5.80
N PRO A 124 -24.25 18.41 6.62
CA PRO A 124 -24.22 19.84 6.32
C PRO A 124 -22.82 20.36 6.05
N ASP A 125 -22.62 20.97 4.89
CA ASP A 125 -21.32 21.47 4.43
C ASP A 125 -21.40 22.92 3.93
N PRO A 126 -21.72 23.88 4.82
CA PRO A 126 -21.92 25.28 4.43
C PRO A 126 -20.67 25.98 3.92
N ASP A 127 -19.49 25.44 4.23
CA ASP A 127 -18.18 25.99 3.86
C ASP A 127 -17.46 25.16 2.76
N GLY A 128 -18.05 24.05 2.30
CA GLY A 128 -17.44 23.16 1.29
C GLY A 128 -16.25 22.34 1.79
N LEU A 129 -16.05 22.21 3.10
CA LEU A 129 -14.88 21.58 3.71
C LEU A 129 -15.14 20.21 4.33
N ALA A 130 -16.32 19.62 4.15
CA ALA A 130 -16.68 18.34 4.78
C ALA A 130 -15.71 17.21 4.43
N LEU A 131 -15.27 17.12 3.16
CA LEU A 131 -14.27 16.12 2.77
C LEU A 131 -12.92 16.35 3.46
N GLY A 132 -12.48 17.60 3.58
CA GLY A 132 -11.25 17.96 4.31
C GLY A 132 -11.32 17.53 5.77
N ARG A 133 -12.43 17.81 6.46
CA ARG A 133 -12.65 17.39 7.86
C ARG A 133 -12.67 15.86 8.00
N LEU A 134 -13.26 15.13 7.06
CA LEU A 134 -13.21 13.66 7.04
C LEU A 134 -11.75 13.18 6.92
N LEU A 135 -10.98 13.74 5.99
CA LEU A 135 -9.59 13.34 5.79
C LEU A 135 -8.70 13.68 6.99
N GLU A 136 -8.93 14.79 7.66
CA GLU A 136 -8.24 15.15 8.91
C GLU A 136 -8.55 14.16 10.04
N ALA A 137 -9.82 13.79 10.22
CA ALA A 137 -10.23 12.80 11.22
C ALA A 137 -9.61 11.42 10.93
N GLU A 138 -9.59 10.99 9.67
CA GLU A 138 -8.97 9.72 9.25
C GLU A 138 -7.44 9.74 9.41
N ALA A 139 -6.80 10.90 9.16
CA ALA A 139 -5.37 11.07 9.39
C ALA A 139 -5.02 11.02 10.89
N GLU A 140 -5.87 11.55 11.77
CA GLU A 140 -5.68 11.44 13.22
C GLU A 140 -5.85 9.99 13.70
N ALA A 141 -6.86 9.29 13.21
CA ALA A 141 -7.05 7.85 13.46
C ALA A 141 -5.84 7.03 12.97
N LEU A 142 -5.25 7.41 11.82
CA LEU A 142 -4.03 6.79 11.30
C LEU A 142 -2.83 7.03 12.22
N ARG A 143 -2.68 8.25 12.77
CA ARG A 143 -1.59 8.58 13.72
C ARG A 143 -1.73 7.77 14.99
N GLU A 144 -2.95 7.61 15.51
CA GLU A 144 -3.21 6.79 16.69
C GLU A 144 -2.84 5.32 16.43
N LEU A 145 -3.30 4.75 15.32
CA LEU A 145 -2.95 3.39 14.90
C LEU A 145 -1.43 3.23 14.77
N ALA A 146 -0.74 4.24 14.22
CA ALA A 146 0.70 4.19 13.99
C ALA A 146 1.52 4.21 15.30
N ARG A 147 0.95 4.52 16.46
CA ARG A 147 1.62 4.43 17.77
C ARG A 147 1.84 2.99 18.24
N HIS A 148 1.12 2.04 17.64
CA HIS A 148 1.29 0.63 18.01
C HIS A 148 2.73 0.16 17.79
N PRO A 149 3.36 -0.55 18.77
CA PRO A 149 4.78 -0.89 18.71
C PRO A 149 5.23 -1.68 17.48
N ALA A 150 4.34 -2.48 16.89
CA ALA A 150 4.64 -3.27 15.70
C ALA A 150 4.45 -2.52 14.38
N VAL A 151 3.95 -1.29 14.37
CA VAL A 151 3.74 -0.55 13.12
C VAL A 151 5.08 -0.01 12.61
N HIS A 152 5.38 -0.33 11.35
CA HIS A 152 6.51 0.21 10.61
C HIS A 152 6.14 1.53 9.92
N THR A 153 5.08 1.53 9.13
CA THR A 153 4.59 2.70 8.38
C THR A 153 3.09 2.54 8.14
N ALA A 154 2.35 3.62 8.26
CA ALA A 154 0.94 3.69 7.89
C ALA A 154 0.72 4.81 6.86
N ALA A 155 -0.14 4.58 5.87
CA ALA A 155 -0.46 5.54 4.82
C ALA A 155 -1.97 5.64 4.59
N LEU A 156 -2.42 6.87 4.30
CA LEU A 156 -3.77 7.24 3.92
C LEU A 156 -3.75 7.86 2.53
N ALA A 157 -4.69 7.46 1.67
CA ALA A 157 -4.79 8.03 0.34
C ALA A 157 -6.23 7.94 -0.20
N VAL A 158 -6.56 8.75 -1.20
CA VAL A 158 -7.91 8.86 -1.78
C VAL A 158 -7.87 8.48 -3.26
N ASP A 159 -8.81 7.65 -3.69
CA ASP A 159 -9.17 7.45 -5.09
C ASP A 159 -10.40 8.30 -5.41
N PRO A 160 -10.23 9.47 -6.08
CA PRO A 160 -11.37 10.35 -6.40
C PRO A 160 -12.21 9.80 -7.56
N HIS A 161 -11.75 8.78 -8.29
CA HIS A 161 -12.53 8.15 -9.33
C HIS A 161 -13.63 7.25 -8.77
N HIS A 162 -13.29 6.48 -7.71
CA HIS A 162 -14.24 5.56 -7.07
C HIS A 162 -14.73 6.07 -5.71
N TRP A 163 -14.30 7.25 -5.29
CA TRP A 163 -14.58 7.83 -3.97
C TRP A 163 -14.29 6.84 -2.84
N THR A 164 -13.09 6.28 -2.86
CA THR A 164 -12.62 5.36 -1.82
C THR A 164 -11.40 5.90 -1.09
N LEU A 165 -11.38 5.65 0.22
CA LEU A 165 -10.25 5.91 1.09
C LEU A 165 -9.43 4.64 1.21
N LEU A 166 -8.13 4.75 0.96
CA LEU A 166 -7.14 3.71 1.19
C LEU A 166 -6.48 3.92 2.54
N ARG A 167 -6.49 2.89 3.39
CA ARG A 167 -5.58 2.76 4.54
C ARG A 167 -4.65 1.59 4.27
N PHE A 168 -3.34 1.85 4.31
CA PHE A 168 -2.30 0.84 4.13
C PHE A 168 -1.34 0.86 5.32
N VAL A 169 -1.06 -0.30 5.91
CA VAL A 169 -0.22 -0.42 7.11
C VAL A 169 0.80 -1.53 6.92
N LEU A 170 2.07 -1.22 7.19
CA LEU A 170 3.18 -2.18 7.28
C LEU A 170 3.47 -2.47 8.76
N ARG A 171 3.67 -3.76 9.11
CA ARG A 171 3.92 -4.21 10.48
C ARG A 171 5.04 -5.23 10.55
N THR A 172 5.69 -5.29 11.71
CA THR A 172 6.78 -6.26 11.99
C THR A 172 6.30 -7.55 12.63
N ASP A 173 5.09 -7.57 13.20
CA ASP A 173 4.49 -8.76 13.77
C ASP A 173 3.89 -9.68 12.69
N ALA A 174 3.78 -10.97 13.03
CA ALA A 174 3.16 -11.94 12.14
C ALA A 174 1.64 -12.02 12.35
N ALA A 175 1.11 -11.37 13.37
CA ALA A 175 -0.31 -11.42 13.68
C ALA A 175 -1.09 -10.54 12.69
N PRO A 176 -2.17 -11.06 12.11
CA PRO A 176 -3.11 -10.21 11.39
C PRO A 176 -3.71 -9.20 12.37
N GLU A 177 -3.95 -7.98 11.91
CA GLU A 177 -4.80 -7.05 12.67
C GLU A 177 -6.10 -7.75 13.04
N ALA A 178 -6.54 -7.57 14.28
CA ALA A 178 -7.86 -8.01 14.68
C ALA A 178 -8.88 -7.35 13.73
N ASP A 179 -9.83 -8.14 13.25
CA ASP A 179 -10.94 -7.61 12.49
C ASP A 179 -11.68 -6.66 13.45
N ASP A 180 -11.70 -5.37 13.13
CA ASP A 180 -12.36 -4.36 13.95
C ASP A 180 -13.89 -4.45 13.89
N GLY A 181 -14.42 -5.53 13.31
CA GLY A 181 -15.85 -5.82 13.23
C GLY A 181 -16.61 -4.92 12.25
N SER A 182 -15.92 -4.08 11.48
CA SER A 182 -16.55 -3.08 10.61
C SER A 182 -17.09 -3.64 9.29
N GLY A 183 -17.03 -4.95 9.05
CA GLY A 183 -17.55 -5.60 7.83
C GLY A 183 -16.81 -5.24 6.53
N ASP A 184 -15.87 -4.31 6.58
CA ASP A 184 -15.04 -3.91 5.47
C ASP A 184 -13.91 -4.91 5.22
N SER A 185 -13.73 -5.30 3.97
CA SER A 185 -12.74 -6.29 3.58
C SER A 185 -11.31 -5.75 3.71
N THR A 186 -10.68 -6.00 4.85
CA THR A 186 -9.24 -5.78 5.02
C THR A 186 -8.48 -6.93 4.37
N GLU A 187 -7.72 -6.63 3.33
CA GLU A 187 -6.81 -7.60 2.72
C GLU A 187 -5.49 -7.62 3.48
N ARG A 188 -5.01 -8.83 3.77
CA ARG A 188 -3.76 -9.07 4.50
C ARG A 188 -2.73 -9.68 3.57
N TYR A 189 -1.48 -9.28 3.74
CA TYR A 189 -0.38 -9.67 2.89
C TYR A 189 0.83 -10.07 3.74
N GLU A 190 1.62 -11.00 3.22
CA GLU A 190 3.00 -11.20 3.63
C GLU A 190 3.89 -10.22 2.88
N VAL A 191 4.88 -9.64 3.54
CA VAL A 191 5.91 -8.77 2.95
C VAL A 191 7.16 -9.59 2.67
N LEU A 192 7.52 -9.74 1.41
CA LEU A 192 8.70 -10.48 1.00
C LEU A 192 9.97 -9.61 1.01
N HIS A 193 9.82 -8.33 0.67
CA HIS A 193 10.89 -7.34 0.66
C HIS A 193 10.30 -5.93 0.77
N LEU A 194 11.05 -5.00 1.34
CA LEU A 194 10.72 -3.58 1.39
C LEU A 194 11.90 -2.76 0.83
N SER A 195 11.70 -2.12 -0.32
CA SER A 195 12.56 -1.02 -0.78
C SER A 195 12.01 0.29 -0.24
N ALA A 196 12.79 1.05 0.51
CA ALA A 196 12.33 2.30 1.12
C ALA A 196 13.39 3.43 1.03
N PRO A 197 13.89 3.73 -0.20
CA PRO A 197 15.04 4.63 -0.39
C PRO A 197 14.79 6.07 0.11
N GLN A 198 13.56 6.55 -0.02
CA GLN A 198 13.23 7.95 0.29
C GLN A 198 11.99 8.08 1.19
N LEU A 199 11.73 7.07 2.01
CA LEU A 199 10.58 7.10 2.92
C LEU A 199 10.66 8.25 3.94
N SER A 200 11.87 8.61 4.37
CA SER A 200 12.11 9.71 5.30
C SER A 200 11.84 11.11 4.70
N ALA A 201 11.82 11.21 3.38
CA ALA A 201 11.58 12.47 2.68
C ALA A 201 10.09 12.77 2.47
N LEU A 202 9.19 11.83 2.81
CA LEU A 202 7.75 12.11 2.78
C LEU A 202 7.36 13.02 3.94
N PRO A 203 6.49 14.03 3.69
CA PRO A 203 5.98 14.87 4.76
C PRO A 203 5.20 14.02 5.78
N ALA A 204 5.45 14.24 7.06
CA ALA A 204 4.66 13.68 8.15
C ALA A 204 3.42 14.56 8.33
N GLY A 205 2.30 14.20 7.69
CA GLY A 205 1.04 14.95 7.80
C GLY A 205 0.23 14.96 6.50
N LEU A 206 -0.88 15.69 6.51
CA LEU A 206 -1.64 15.99 5.29
C LEU A 206 -0.73 16.76 4.31
N ALA A 207 -0.66 16.28 3.07
CA ALA A 207 0.10 16.91 2.00
C ALA A 207 -0.60 18.18 1.50
#